data_1a71b6e4b2006c9a4ec17927a46d36e0
#
_entry.id   1a71b6e4b2006c9a4ec17927a46d36e0
#
_cell.length_a   1.000
_cell.length_b   1.000
_cell.length_c   1.000
_cell.angle_alpha   90.00
_cell.angle_beta   90.00
_cell.angle_gamma   90.00
#
_symmetry.space_group_name_H-M   'P 1'
#
loop_
_entity.id
_entity.type
_entity.pdbx_description
1 polymer ?
#
loop_
_entity_poly.entity_id
_entity_poly.type
_entity_poly.pdbx_seq_one_letter_code
_entity_poly.pdbx_strand_id
1 'polypeptide(L)'
;MLQSEGLIVTDYYKSMTVKEITDKDINELYQLRELLEGSAFKLIFEDGKAEEYSYRIEEKVVHMCAVASDVYKWELADTQMHLEIVSIFNNDRITKFYESNLSELVRVGMYSLKNGMRIVPTNENLKKMVKYMRKNDYERAFAILKKDHFMQGKDSAMKEELK
;
A
#
# COMPACT_ATOMS: atom_id res chain seq x y z
N MET A 1 -18.69 7.95 -12.52
CA MET A 1 -17.94 7.15 -11.51
C MET A 1 -16.47 7.01 -11.89
N LEU A 2 -16.04 6.24 -12.89
CA LEU A 2 -14.60 6.11 -13.23
C LEU A 2 -13.93 7.41 -13.70
N GLN A 3 -14.67 8.34 -14.27
CA GLN A 3 -14.16 9.65 -14.72
C GLN A 3 -13.95 10.61 -13.53
N SER A 4 -14.79 10.54 -12.51
CA SER A 4 -14.65 11.32 -11.28
C SER A 4 -13.50 10.83 -10.39
N GLU A 5 -13.01 9.61 -10.61
CA GLU A 5 -11.86 9.01 -9.92
C GLU A 5 -10.55 9.24 -10.67
N GLY A 6 -10.55 10.01 -11.76
CA GLY A 6 -9.36 10.32 -12.55
C GLY A 6 -8.80 9.15 -13.36
N LEU A 7 -9.50 8.01 -13.39
CA LEU A 7 -9.05 6.77 -14.05
C LEU A 7 -9.27 6.76 -15.57
N ILE A 8 -10.18 7.63 -16.07
CA ILE A 8 -10.54 7.71 -17.48
C ILE A 8 -10.44 9.15 -17.97
N VAL A 9 -9.76 9.32 -19.10
CA VAL A 9 -9.74 10.57 -19.85
C VAL A 9 -10.69 10.44 -21.04
N THR A 10 -11.66 11.35 -21.14
CA THR A 10 -12.54 11.46 -22.31
C THR A 10 -12.04 12.56 -23.22
N ASP A 11 -11.59 12.21 -24.41
CA ASP A 11 -11.38 13.17 -25.49
C ASP A 11 -12.74 13.43 -26.18
N TYR A 12 -13.07 14.68 -26.49
CA TYR A 12 -14.38 15.13 -26.98
C TYR A 12 -14.89 14.39 -28.23
N TYR A 13 -14.03 13.58 -28.89
CA TYR A 13 -14.32 12.83 -30.13
C TYR A 13 -13.78 11.39 -30.17
N LYS A 14 -13.30 10.81 -29.06
CA LYS A 14 -12.72 9.45 -29.05
C LYS A 14 -13.10 8.64 -27.80
N SER A 15 -13.02 7.33 -27.93
CA SER A 15 -13.25 6.32 -26.89
C SER A 15 -12.65 6.68 -25.52
N MET A 16 -13.35 6.32 -24.45
CA MET A 16 -12.80 6.35 -23.10
C MET A 16 -11.53 5.51 -23.04
N THR A 17 -10.40 6.11 -22.70
CA THR A 17 -9.13 5.42 -22.48
C THR A 17 -8.78 5.46 -21.00
N VAL A 18 -8.20 4.36 -20.51
CA VAL A 18 -7.63 4.33 -19.15
C VAL A 18 -6.41 5.24 -19.12
N LYS A 19 -6.37 6.17 -18.16
CA LYS A 19 -5.21 7.07 -17.99
C LYS A 19 -3.96 6.24 -17.74
N GLU A 20 -2.88 6.49 -18.47
CA GLU A 20 -1.56 5.89 -18.17
C GLU A 20 -1.03 6.38 -16.82
N ILE A 21 -0.32 5.49 -16.12
CA ILE A 21 0.38 5.85 -14.88
C ILE A 21 1.76 6.36 -15.28
N THR A 22 2.09 7.58 -14.86
CA THR A 22 3.39 8.19 -15.09
C THR A 22 4.30 8.04 -13.88
N ASP A 23 5.61 8.20 -14.06
CA ASP A 23 6.58 8.29 -12.95
C ASP A 23 6.21 9.38 -11.94
N LYS A 24 5.59 10.47 -12.42
CA LYS A 24 5.09 11.52 -11.54
C LYS A 24 3.96 11.02 -10.64
N ASP A 25 2.98 10.31 -11.21
CA ASP A 25 1.87 9.72 -10.44
C ASP A 25 2.41 8.74 -9.39
N ILE A 26 3.37 7.89 -9.76
CA ILE A 26 4.03 6.95 -8.83
C ILE A 26 4.73 7.71 -7.69
N ASN A 27 5.52 8.74 -8.02
CA ASN A 27 6.21 9.54 -7.01
C ASN A 27 5.24 10.21 -6.03
N GLU A 28 4.18 10.84 -6.54
CA GLU A 28 3.18 11.55 -5.72
C GLU A 28 2.40 10.60 -4.81
N LEU A 29 2.01 9.42 -5.30
CA LEU A 29 1.32 8.40 -4.50
C LEU A 29 2.22 7.82 -3.41
N TYR A 30 3.49 7.53 -3.71
CA TYR A 30 4.41 7.05 -2.68
C TYR A 30 4.76 8.11 -1.64
N GLN A 31 4.84 9.39 -2.01
CA GLN A 31 4.96 10.49 -1.04
C GLN A 31 3.75 10.57 -0.12
N LEU A 32 2.54 10.41 -0.67
CA LEU A 32 1.30 10.35 0.11
C LEU A 32 1.32 9.17 1.11
N ARG A 33 1.71 7.98 0.66
CA ARG A 33 1.86 6.81 1.51
C ARG A 33 2.87 7.04 2.64
N GLU A 34 4.06 7.53 2.32
CA GLU A 34 5.09 7.81 3.32
C GLU A 34 4.59 8.80 4.39
N LEU A 35 3.86 9.84 4.00
CA LEU A 35 3.32 10.82 4.93
C LEU A 35 2.22 10.25 5.81
N LEU A 36 1.22 9.58 5.23
CA LEU A 36 0.08 9.09 5.99
C LEU A 36 0.40 7.79 6.74
N GLU A 37 0.89 6.79 6.04
CA GLU A 37 1.16 5.48 6.63
C GLU A 37 2.37 5.53 7.58
N GLY A 38 3.43 6.27 7.22
CA GLY A 38 4.60 6.45 8.09
C GLY A 38 4.25 7.15 9.40
N SER A 39 3.44 8.22 9.33
CA SER A 39 2.96 8.94 10.52
C SER A 39 2.01 8.08 11.35
N ALA A 40 1.10 7.35 10.70
CA ALA A 40 0.18 6.43 11.35
C ALA A 40 0.93 5.30 12.08
N PHE A 41 1.90 4.69 11.41
CA PHE A 41 2.70 3.61 11.98
C PHE A 41 3.48 4.07 13.21
N LYS A 42 4.03 5.29 13.16
CA LYS A 42 4.69 5.90 14.32
C LYS A 42 3.72 6.10 15.49
N LEU A 43 2.52 6.64 15.20
CA LEU A 43 1.49 6.87 16.21
C LEU A 43 1.01 5.58 16.88
N ILE A 44 0.92 4.46 16.16
CA ILE A 44 0.61 3.14 16.73
C ILE A 44 1.55 2.79 17.89
N PHE A 45 2.84 3.09 17.76
CA PHE A 45 3.81 2.83 18.82
C PHE A 45 3.78 3.88 19.93
N GLU A 46 3.66 5.16 19.57
CA GLU A 46 3.58 6.27 20.54
C GLU A 46 2.35 6.15 21.46
N ASP A 47 1.23 5.67 20.94
CA ASP A 47 -0.01 5.42 21.69
C ASP A 47 -0.01 4.07 22.46
N GLY A 48 1.08 3.29 22.37
CA GLY A 48 1.18 1.98 23.01
C GLY A 48 0.27 0.91 22.40
N LYS A 49 -0.17 1.08 21.15
CA LYS A 49 -1.10 0.18 20.45
C LYS A 49 -0.40 -0.84 19.54
N ALA A 50 0.93 -0.94 19.59
CA ALA A 50 1.69 -1.79 18.69
C ALA A 50 1.28 -3.28 18.75
N GLU A 51 1.01 -3.80 19.94
CA GLU A 51 0.53 -5.17 20.11
C GLU A 51 -0.88 -5.35 19.53
N GLU A 52 -1.84 -4.48 19.83
CA GLU A 52 -3.21 -4.51 19.29
C GLU A 52 -3.17 -4.51 17.76
N TYR A 53 -2.49 -3.53 17.17
CA TYR A 53 -2.39 -3.42 15.71
C TYR A 53 -1.63 -4.58 15.08
N SER A 54 -0.70 -5.21 15.80
CA SER A 54 -0.01 -6.39 15.29
C SER A 54 -0.98 -7.54 14.97
N TYR A 55 -2.01 -7.75 15.78
CA TYR A 55 -3.04 -8.77 15.52
C TYR A 55 -3.93 -8.38 14.35
N ARG A 56 -4.35 -7.12 14.27
CA ARG A 56 -5.20 -6.61 13.18
C ARG A 56 -4.46 -6.71 11.83
N ILE A 57 -3.19 -6.33 11.79
CA ILE A 57 -2.35 -6.43 10.60
C ILE A 57 -2.05 -7.90 10.26
N GLU A 58 -1.80 -8.78 11.25
CA GLU A 58 -1.59 -10.20 11.00
C GLU A 58 -2.78 -10.85 10.31
N GLU A 59 -4.00 -10.51 10.70
CA GLU A 59 -5.21 -10.99 10.02
C GLU A 59 -5.21 -10.64 8.52
N LYS A 60 -4.83 -9.39 8.18
CA LYS A 60 -4.67 -8.96 6.78
C LYS A 60 -3.56 -9.74 6.07
N VAL A 61 -2.41 -9.91 6.71
CA VAL A 61 -1.28 -10.67 6.13
C VAL A 61 -1.64 -12.15 5.91
N VAL A 62 -2.40 -12.76 6.81
CA VAL A 62 -2.93 -14.13 6.62
C VAL A 62 -3.83 -14.19 5.39
N HIS A 63 -4.72 -13.21 5.22
CA HIS A 63 -5.58 -13.13 4.03
C HIS A 63 -4.75 -12.94 2.75
N MET A 64 -3.77 -12.04 2.76
CA MET A 64 -2.83 -11.85 1.64
C MET A 64 -2.14 -13.18 1.24
N CYS A 65 -1.66 -13.94 2.23
CA CYS A 65 -1.08 -15.26 1.97
C CYS A 65 -2.06 -16.24 1.33
N ALA A 66 -3.32 -16.23 1.74
CA ALA A 66 -4.35 -17.11 1.21
C ALA A 66 -4.71 -16.81 -0.26
N VAL A 67 -4.60 -15.55 -0.69
CA VAL A 67 -4.90 -15.12 -2.06
C VAL A 67 -3.66 -14.93 -2.94
N ALA A 68 -2.49 -15.38 -2.50
CA ALA A 68 -1.18 -15.11 -3.13
C ALA A 68 -1.04 -15.65 -4.57
N SER A 69 -1.90 -16.56 -5.00
CA SER A 69 -1.95 -17.06 -6.38
C SER A 69 -2.64 -16.11 -7.38
N ASP A 70 -3.37 -15.11 -6.88
CA ASP A 70 -4.06 -14.09 -7.68
C ASP A 70 -3.46 -12.72 -7.35
N VAL A 71 -2.65 -12.20 -8.29
CA VAL A 71 -1.88 -10.96 -8.11
C VAL A 71 -2.79 -9.77 -7.78
N TYR A 72 -3.94 -9.67 -8.44
CA TYR A 72 -4.89 -8.57 -8.21
C TYR A 72 -5.54 -8.67 -6.83
N LYS A 73 -6.00 -9.85 -6.43
CA LYS A 73 -6.58 -10.05 -5.09
C LYS A 73 -5.56 -9.82 -4.00
N TRP A 74 -4.32 -10.22 -4.24
CA TRP A 74 -3.24 -9.98 -3.29
C TRP A 74 -2.99 -8.49 -3.11
N GLU A 75 -2.88 -7.72 -4.21
CA GLU A 75 -2.66 -6.28 -4.16
C GLU A 75 -3.82 -5.54 -3.48
N LEU A 76 -5.05 -5.96 -3.75
CA LEU A 76 -6.22 -5.42 -3.06
C LEU A 76 -6.16 -5.67 -1.54
N ALA A 77 -5.73 -6.86 -1.13
CA ALA A 77 -5.55 -7.20 0.28
C ALA A 77 -4.38 -6.42 0.92
N ASP A 78 -3.28 -6.20 0.19
CA ASP A 78 -2.16 -5.35 0.62
C ASP A 78 -2.63 -3.91 0.87
N THR A 79 -3.37 -3.34 -0.06
CA THR A 79 -3.93 -2.00 0.09
C THR A 79 -4.86 -1.89 1.31
N GLN A 80 -5.65 -2.93 1.61
CA GLN A 80 -6.47 -2.99 2.82
C GLN A 80 -5.64 -3.09 4.11
N MET A 81 -4.49 -3.75 4.07
CA MET A 81 -3.54 -3.79 5.20
C MET A 81 -2.97 -2.40 5.47
N HIS A 82 -2.64 -1.64 4.44
CA HIS A 82 -2.17 -0.26 4.59
C HIS A 82 -3.26 0.68 5.12
N LEU A 83 -4.51 0.53 4.67
CA LEU A 83 -5.65 1.27 5.23
C LEU A 83 -5.85 0.96 6.73
N GLU A 84 -5.60 -0.29 7.15
CA GLU A 84 -5.64 -0.67 8.57
C GLU A 84 -4.61 0.12 9.40
N ILE A 85 -3.39 0.34 8.88
CA ILE A 85 -2.39 1.19 9.54
C ILE A 85 -2.91 2.63 9.70
N VAL A 86 -3.47 3.20 8.64
CA VAL A 86 -3.99 4.58 8.63
C VAL A 86 -5.19 4.76 9.58
N SER A 87 -5.91 3.69 9.90
CA SER A 87 -7.07 3.71 10.80
C SER A 87 -6.76 4.22 12.22
N ILE A 88 -5.49 4.19 12.65
CA ILE A 88 -5.05 4.70 13.97
C ILE A 88 -5.42 6.18 14.17
N PHE A 89 -5.44 6.97 13.11
CA PHE A 89 -5.78 8.38 13.20
C PHE A 89 -7.21 8.63 13.70
N ASN A 90 -8.10 7.64 13.59
CA ASN A 90 -9.52 7.76 13.93
C ASN A 90 -10.13 9.07 13.37
N ASN A 91 -9.81 9.38 12.12
CA ASN A 91 -10.16 10.62 11.43
C ASN A 91 -10.82 10.31 10.08
N ASP A 92 -12.14 10.49 10.02
CA ASP A 92 -12.93 10.21 8.82
C ASP A 92 -12.45 10.97 7.56
N ARG A 93 -11.87 12.15 7.73
CA ARG A 93 -11.37 12.94 6.59
C ARG A 93 -10.11 12.32 6.00
N ILE A 94 -9.20 11.86 6.86
CA ILE A 94 -7.98 11.14 6.44
C ILE A 94 -8.37 9.82 5.79
N THR A 95 -9.27 9.05 6.40
CA THR A 95 -9.75 7.78 5.87
C THR A 95 -10.37 7.96 4.49
N LYS A 96 -11.31 8.89 4.34
CA LYS A 96 -11.94 9.19 3.03
C LYS A 96 -10.94 9.66 1.98
N PHE A 97 -9.96 10.47 2.38
CA PHE A 97 -8.92 10.93 1.47
C PHE A 97 -8.04 9.76 1.00
N TYR A 98 -7.64 8.86 1.90
CA TYR A 98 -6.90 7.66 1.56
C TYR A 98 -7.72 6.73 0.66
N GLU A 99 -8.98 6.46 1.02
CA GLU A 99 -9.92 5.64 0.24
C GLU A 99 -10.15 6.18 -1.17
N SER A 100 -10.19 7.50 -1.35
CA SER A 100 -10.34 8.11 -2.68
C SER A 100 -9.16 7.86 -3.62
N ASN A 101 -8.01 7.45 -3.10
CA ASN A 101 -6.82 7.10 -3.88
C ASN A 101 -6.62 5.58 -4.02
N LEU A 102 -7.49 4.74 -3.45
CA LEU A 102 -7.30 3.28 -3.42
C LEU A 102 -7.17 2.67 -4.82
N SER A 103 -7.96 3.12 -5.79
CA SER A 103 -7.91 2.59 -7.15
C SER A 103 -6.57 2.87 -7.84
N GLU A 104 -5.99 4.05 -7.62
CA GLU A 104 -4.65 4.39 -8.12
C GLU A 104 -3.56 3.64 -7.37
N LEU A 105 -3.68 3.50 -6.05
CA LEU A 105 -2.75 2.71 -5.22
C LEU A 105 -2.69 1.26 -5.69
N VAL A 106 -3.84 0.62 -5.90
CA VAL A 106 -3.90 -0.76 -6.43
C VAL A 106 -3.24 -0.84 -7.81
N ARG A 107 -3.50 0.12 -8.70
CA ARG A 107 -2.88 0.13 -10.04
C ARG A 107 -1.36 0.24 -9.96
N VAL A 108 -0.85 1.18 -9.17
CA VAL A 108 0.61 1.36 -8.97
C VAL A 108 1.23 0.13 -8.30
N GLY A 109 0.55 -0.45 -7.31
CA GLY A 109 0.98 -1.67 -6.65
C GLY A 109 1.10 -2.86 -7.61
N MET A 110 0.16 -3.02 -8.54
CA MET A 110 0.22 -4.04 -9.59
C MET A 110 1.51 -3.92 -10.43
N TYR A 111 1.92 -2.70 -10.81
CA TYR A 111 3.21 -2.49 -11.48
C TYR A 111 4.39 -2.88 -10.58
N SER A 112 4.33 -2.54 -9.30
CA SER A 112 5.40 -2.84 -8.34
C SER A 112 5.62 -4.34 -8.11
N LEU A 113 4.58 -5.16 -8.28
CA LEU A 113 4.62 -6.60 -8.02
C LEU A 113 5.37 -7.41 -9.09
N LYS A 114 5.63 -6.83 -10.27
CA LYS A 114 6.35 -7.52 -11.37
C LYS A 114 5.82 -8.94 -11.62
N ASN A 115 4.54 -9.02 -12.00
CA ASN A 115 3.87 -10.30 -12.27
C ASN A 115 3.92 -11.28 -11.08
N GLY A 116 3.89 -10.76 -9.86
CA GLY A 116 3.81 -11.56 -8.63
C GLY A 116 5.15 -12.00 -8.04
N MET A 117 6.29 -11.70 -8.67
CA MET A 117 7.60 -12.12 -8.15
C MET A 117 7.92 -11.58 -6.75
N ARG A 118 7.32 -10.46 -6.37
CA ARG A 118 7.51 -9.84 -5.05
C ARG A 118 6.55 -10.32 -3.96
N ILE A 119 5.51 -11.07 -4.30
CA ILE A 119 4.46 -11.51 -3.35
C ILE A 119 5.07 -12.30 -2.19
N VAL A 120 5.84 -13.35 -2.48
CA VAL A 120 6.40 -14.22 -1.43
C VAL A 120 7.38 -13.49 -0.52
N PRO A 121 8.38 -12.75 -1.04
CA PRO A 121 9.29 -11.97 -0.19
C PRO A 121 8.55 -10.94 0.67
N THR A 122 7.55 -10.24 0.11
CA THR A 122 6.77 -9.25 0.83
C THR A 122 5.98 -9.87 1.97
N ASN A 123 5.29 -10.99 1.74
CA ASN A 123 4.58 -11.72 2.79
C ASN A 123 5.50 -12.12 3.95
N GLU A 124 6.71 -12.61 3.66
CA GLU A 124 7.68 -12.99 4.71
C GLU A 124 8.19 -11.77 5.50
N ASN A 125 8.36 -10.64 4.85
CA ASN A 125 8.76 -9.40 5.51
C ASN A 125 7.64 -8.84 6.38
N LEU A 126 6.38 -8.86 5.93
CA LEU A 126 5.23 -8.47 6.73
C LEU A 126 5.06 -9.33 7.98
N LYS A 127 5.25 -10.65 7.88
CA LYS A 127 5.26 -11.53 9.05
C LYS A 127 6.35 -11.16 10.07
N LYS A 128 7.53 -10.71 9.60
CA LYS A 128 8.58 -10.21 10.48
C LYS A 128 8.19 -8.88 11.11
N MET A 129 7.61 -7.96 10.34
CA MET A 129 7.10 -6.68 10.83
C MET A 129 6.13 -6.87 11.98
N VAL A 130 5.13 -7.74 11.81
CA VAL A 130 4.16 -8.10 12.88
C VAL A 130 4.86 -8.60 14.15
N LYS A 131 5.87 -9.47 14.01
CA LYS A 131 6.64 -9.95 15.17
C LYS A 131 7.39 -8.85 15.91
N TYR A 132 7.93 -7.86 15.18
CA TYR A 132 8.57 -6.71 15.80
C TYR A 132 7.57 -5.76 16.47
N MET A 133 6.39 -5.57 15.87
CA MET A 133 5.30 -4.81 16.49
C MET A 133 4.90 -5.40 17.84
N ARG A 134 4.73 -6.74 17.94
CA ARG A 134 4.43 -7.44 19.22
C ARG A 134 5.50 -7.25 20.29
N LYS A 135 6.75 -7.03 19.87
CA LYS A 135 7.86 -6.76 20.77
C LYS A 135 8.04 -5.28 21.08
N ASN A 136 7.16 -4.43 20.59
CA ASN A 136 7.27 -2.98 20.66
C ASN A 136 8.59 -2.44 20.09
N ASP A 137 9.15 -3.14 19.06
CA ASP A 137 10.39 -2.78 18.39
C ASP A 137 10.08 -1.95 17.14
N TYR A 138 9.88 -0.65 17.37
CA TYR A 138 9.53 0.31 16.31
C TYR A 138 10.57 0.33 15.19
N GLU A 139 11.84 0.40 15.53
CA GLU A 139 12.92 0.60 14.55
C GLU A 139 12.96 -0.52 13.52
N ARG A 140 12.87 -1.77 13.98
CA ARG A 140 12.89 -2.92 13.08
C ARG A 140 11.58 -3.07 12.32
N ALA A 141 10.46 -2.82 12.96
CA ALA A 141 9.15 -2.88 12.31
C ALA A 141 9.05 -1.81 11.21
N PHE A 142 9.41 -0.57 11.53
CA PHE A 142 9.35 0.55 10.58
C PHE A 142 10.37 0.41 9.44
N ALA A 143 11.56 -0.13 9.71
CA ALA A 143 12.54 -0.40 8.68
C ALA A 143 12.00 -1.33 7.58
N ILE A 144 11.17 -2.33 7.93
CA ILE A 144 10.52 -3.21 6.96
C ILE A 144 9.51 -2.41 6.13
N LEU A 145 8.59 -1.67 6.77
CA LEU A 145 7.58 -0.86 6.07
C LEU A 145 8.26 0.11 5.09
N LYS A 146 9.25 0.86 5.58
CA LYS A 146 9.94 1.87 4.77
C LYS A 146 10.72 1.26 3.61
N LYS A 147 11.55 0.26 3.87
CA LYS A 147 12.45 -0.31 2.87
C LYS A 147 11.71 -1.16 1.85
N ASP A 148 10.84 -2.05 2.31
CA ASP A 148 10.27 -3.08 1.43
C ASP A 148 9.00 -2.59 0.74
N HIS A 149 8.15 -1.81 1.42
CA HIS A 149 6.92 -1.29 0.84
C HIS A 149 7.14 0.05 0.15
N PHE A 150 7.69 1.07 0.82
CA PHE A 150 7.80 2.38 0.20
C PHE A 150 8.94 2.43 -0.82
N MET A 151 10.18 2.12 -0.43
CA MET A 151 11.32 2.29 -1.33
C MET A 151 11.34 1.26 -2.45
N GLN A 152 11.34 -0.04 -2.13
CA GLN A 152 11.42 -1.10 -3.14
C GLN A 152 10.14 -1.18 -3.99
N GLY A 153 8.97 -0.90 -3.41
CA GLY A 153 7.71 -0.81 -4.13
C GLY A 153 7.78 0.26 -5.21
N LYS A 154 8.17 1.47 -4.82
CA LYS A 154 8.34 2.61 -5.71
C LYS A 154 9.35 2.32 -6.83
N ASP A 155 10.57 1.89 -6.45
CA ASP A 155 11.63 1.58 -7.41
C ASP A 155 11.21 0.50 -8.43
N SER A 156 10.43 -0.47 -7.96
CA SER A 156 9.93 -1.54 -8.83
C SER A 156 8.86 -1.04 -9.79
N ALA A 157 7.96 -0.15 -9.36
CA ALA A 157 6.95 0.44 -10.21
C ALA A 157 7.56 1.32 -11.30
N MET A 158 8.60 2.11 -10.99
CA MET A 158 9.27 3.02 -11.93
C MET A 158 10.15 2.32 -12.97
N LYS A 159 10.59 1.09 -12.74
CA LYS A 159 11.51 0.36 -13.66
C LYS A 159 10.82 -0.30 -14.86
N GLU A 160 9.50 -0.23 -14.99
CA GLU A 160 8.79 -0.84 -16.13
C GLU A 160 8.75 0.04 -17.39
N GLU A 161 9.05 1.33 -17.33
CA GLU A 161 9.07 2.20 -18.54
C GLU A 161 10.30 2.02 -19.46
N LEU A 162 11.23 1.13 -19.14
CA LEU A 162 12.47 0.93 -19.92
C LEU A 162 12.43 -0.31 -20.83
N LYS A 163 11.25 -0.71 -21.27
CA LYS A 163 11.08 -1.72 -22.34
C LYS A 163 10.03 -1.26 -23.34
#